data_61026584d6f58ec4097f4f8188f30391
#
_entry.id   61026584d6f58ec4097f4f8188f30391
#
_cell.length_a   1.000
_cell.length_b   1.000
_cell.length_c   1.000
_cell.angle_alpha   90.00
_cell.angle_beta   90.00
_cell.angle_gamma   90.00
#
_symmetry.space_group_name_H-M   'P 1'
#
loop_
_entity.id
_entity.type
_entity.pdbx_description
1 polymer ?
#
loop_
_entity_poly.entity_id
_entity_poly.type
_entity_poly.pdbx_seq_one_letter_code
_entity_poly.pdbx_strand_id
1 'polypeptide(L)'
;MLSKNSTIKKLDDDYYNIENKKATIPSLFYEVNEIIFKEGKPNSDLDKAISIALWLKKNIKGGKGLSLASEEALKAMINGNGGVCSDMSQIFNNFCVINDIKVREWGITMIPFDKKYGGHSTNEIFSKELNKWVLIDVSKSILFYYEKKREPLSLFEVYTSNFSHNYYTFLEKNIDDVQIQNYYYNKKASPFLISKYNNSIYDKYLKSLDTKFPVFVIHFFIYLSGKSYSYKFPLNDYKNMFR
;
A
#
# COMPACT_ATOMS: atom_id res chain seq x y z
N MET A 1 4.35 15.77 -8.87
CA MET A 1 3.70 14.44 -8.90
C MET A 1 3.52 14.03 -10.35
N LEU A 2 4.30 13.05 -10.83
CA LEU A 2 4.35 12.66 -12.25
C LEU A 2 3.44 11.45 -12.50
N SER A 3 2.15 11.60 -12.24
CA SER A 3 1.16 10.58 -12.57
C SER A 3 -0.12 11.22 -13.13
N LYS A 4 -0.93 10.42 -13.82
CA LYS A 4 -2.20 10.87 -14.36
C LYS A 4 -3.26 10.91 -13.27
N ASN A 5 -3.86 12.05 -13.01
CA ASN A 5 -4.95 12.20 -12.06
C ASN A 5 -6.30 12.06 -12.78
N SER A 6 -7.24 11.36 -12.16
CA SER A 6 -8.61 11.23 -12.64
C SER A 6 -9.56 10.95 -11.49
N THR A 7 -10.85 11.22 -11.70
CA THR A 7 -11.91 10.86 -10.75
C THR A 7 -12.56 9.56 -11.17
N ILE A 8 -13.09 8.81 -10.19
CA ILE A 8 -13.98 7.69 -10.40
C ILE A 8 -15.23 7.89 -9.56
N LYS A 9 -16.40 7.75 -10.18
CA LYS A 9 -17.69 7.91 -9.48
C LYS A 9 -18.09 6.66 -8.70
N LYS A 10 -17.56 5.49 -9.07
CA LYS A 10 -17.85 4.20 -8.47
C LYS A 10 -16.60 3.35 -8.49
N LEU A 11 -16.29 2.69 -7.37
CA LEU A 11 -15.31 1.64 -7.31
C LEU A 11 -15.98 0.35 -7.78
N ASP A 12 -15.67 -0.06 -9.01
CA ASP A 12 -16.01 -1.40 -9.45
C ASP A 12 -15.04 -2.40 -8.83
N ASP A 13 -15.51 -3.62 -8.55
CA ASP A 13 -14.67 -4.71 -8.03
C ASP A 13 -13.51 -5.06 -8.98
N ASP A 14 -13.69 -4.74 -10.28
CA ASP A 14 -12.67 -4.87 -11.32
C ASP A 14 -11.56 -3.79 -11.26
N TYR A 15 -11.64 -2.82 -10.37
CA TYR A 15 -10.58 -1.84 -10.15
C TYR A 15 -9.41 -2.41 -9.35
N TYR A 16 -9.11 -3.67 -9.64
CA TYR A 16 -7.83 -4.28 -9.31
C TYR A 16 -6.78 -3.79 -10.31
N ASN A 17 -5.70 -3.23 -9.80
CA ASN A 17 -4.81 -2.48 -10.67
C ASN A 17 -3.35 -2.54 -10.28
N ILE A 18 -2.97 -3.49 -9.49
CA ILE A 18 -1.58 -3.92 -9.37
C ILE A 18 -1.33 -4.90 -10.52
N GLU A 19 -0.58 -4.44 -11.53
CA GLU A 19 -0.28 -5.23 -12.73
C GLU A 19 0.94 -6.15 -12.55
N ASN A 20 1.30 -6.47 -11.32
CA ASN A 20 2.42 -7.35 -11.01
C ASN A 20 2.08 -8.80 -11.37
N LYS A 21 2.94 -9.43 -12.16
CA LYS A 21 2.82 -10.85 -12.51
C LYS A 21 3.77 -11.67 -11.66
N LYS A 22 3.33 -12.81 -11.13
CA LYS A 22 4.17 -13.73 -10.35
C LYS A 22 5.53 -13.98 -11.02
N ALA A 23 5.53 -14.30 -12.31
CA ALA A 23 6.74 -14.60 -13.08
C ALA A 23 7.76 -13.45 -13.15
N THR A 24 7.37 -12.22 -12.81
CA THR A 24 8.26 -11.05 -12.83
C THR A 24 8.68 -10.57 -11.44
N ILE A 25 8.20 -11.22 -10.39
CA ILE A 25 8.59 -10.91 -9.02
C ILE A 25 9.95 -11.58 -8.73
N PRO A 26 10.94 -10.84 -8.19
CA PRO A 26 12.27 -11.38 -7.91
C PRO A 26 12.27 -12.56 -6.96
N SER A 27 13.26 -13.48 -7.10
CA SER A 27 13.39 -14.71 -6.31
C SER A 27 13.44 -14.46 -4.81
N LEU A 28 14.08 -13.38 -4.38
CA LEU A 28 14.17 -13.01 -2.97
C LEU A 28 12.80 -12.94 -2.26
N PHE A 29 11.74 -12.51 -2.98
CA PHE A 29 10.40 -12.49 -2.41
C PHE A 29 9.89 -13.89 -2.10
N TYR A 30 10.20 -14.88 -2.94
CA TYR A 30 9.85 -16.29 -2.69
C TYR A 30 10.63 -16.86 -1.53
N GLU A 31 11.93 -16.60 -1.45
CA GLU A 31 12.79 -17.04 -0.33
C GLU A 31 12.28 -16.48 1.01
N VAL A 32 11.99 -15.19 1.06
CA VAL A 32 11.42 -14.55 2.26
C VAL A 32 10.02 -15.08 2.56
N ASN A 33 9.21 -15.37 1.54
CA ASN A 33 7.88 -15.93 1.73
C ASN A 33 7.91 -17.29 2.43
N GLU A 34 8.89 -18.16 2.11
CA GLU A 34 9.11 -19.41 2.84
C GLU A 34 9.44 -19.17 4.31
N ILE A 35 10.21 -18.12 4.60
CA ILE A 35 10.53 -17.73 5.99
C ILE A 35 9.26 -17.25 6.73
N ILE A 36 8.40 -16.46 6.05
CA ILE A 36 7.15 -15.97 6.63
C ILE A 36 6.26 -17.13 7.07
N PHE A 37 6.16 -18.16 6.25
CA PHE A 37 5.24 -19.28 6.44
C PHE A 37 5.91 -20.58 6.92
N LYS A 38 7.13 -20.52 7.46
CA LYS A 38 7.91 -21.69 7.92
C LYS A 38 7.19 -22.55 8.97
N GLU A 39 6.31 -21.95 9.78
CA GLU A 39 5.54 -22.64 10.83
C GLU A 39 4.14 -23.08 10.36
N GLY A 40 3.84 -22.89 9.09
CA GLY A 40 2.57 -23.22 8.45
C GLY A 40 1.93 -22.02 7.79
N LYS A 41 1.34 -22.25 6.63
CA LYS A 41 0.65 -21.22 5.84
C LYS A 41 -0.84 -21.26 6.16
N PRO A 42 -1.43 -20.14 6.62
CA PRO A 42 -2.88 -20.07 6.87
C PRO A 42 -3.70 -20.36 5.60
N ASN A 43 -4.94 -20.82 5.79
CA ASN A 43 -5.85 -21.08 4.67
C ASN A 43 -6.52 -19.81 4.16
N SER A 44 -6.95 -18.91 5.07
CA SER A 44 -7.66 -17.68 4.70
C SER A 44 -6.73 -16.63 4.08
N ASP A 45 -7.24 -15.86 3.12
CA ASP A 45 -6.48 -14.79 2.49
C ASP A 45 -6.17 -13.67 3.49
N LEU A 46 -7.08 -13.39 4.42
CA LEU A 46 -6.88 -12.39 5.48
C LEU A 46 -5.76 -12.80 6.44
N ASP A 47 -5.74 -14.05 6.92
CA ASP A 47 -4.70 -14.51 7.85
C ASP A 47 -3.32 -14.59 7.19
N LYS A 48 -3.25 -14.97 5.89
CA LYS A 48 -2.00 -14.87 5.12
C LYS A 48 -1.51 -13.42 5.06
N ALA A 49 -2.40 -12.48 4.74
CA ALA A 49 -2.07 -11.06 4.65
C ALA A 49 -1.60 -10.50 6.00
N ILE A 50 -2.25 -10.86 7.10
CA ILE A 50 -1.84 -10.49 8.47
C ILE A 50 -0.46 -11.09 8.79
N SER A 51 -0.19 -12.34 8.44
CA SER A 51 1.10 -13.00 8.68
C SER A 51 2.23 -12.29 7.93
N ILE A 52 2.00 -11.90 6.67
CA ILE A 52 2.95 -11.11 5.87
C ILE A 52 3.18 -9.74 6.53
N ALA A 53 2.12 -9.02 6.87
CA ALA A 53 2.22 -7.70 7.49
C ALA A 53 2.93 -7.74 8.84
N LEU A 54 2.67 -8.75 9.66
CA LEU A 54 3.36 -9.00 10.94
C LEU A 54 4.86 -9.23 10.73
N TRP A 55 5.20 -10.09 9.77
CA TRP A 55 6.60 -10.36 9.48
C TRP A 55 7.33 -9.10 9.03
N LEU A 56 6.76 -8.35 8.09
CA LEU A 56 7.32 -7.08 7.62
C LEU A 56 7.54 -6.12 8.79
N LYS A 57 6.54 -5.96 9.64
CA LYS A 57 6.64 -5.04 10.79
C LYS A 57 7.67 -5.45 11.82
N LYS A 58 7.87 -6.75 12.05
CA LYS A 58 8.89 -7.27 12.98
C LYS A 58 10.30 -7.13 12.44
N ASN A 59 10.50 -7.29 11.14
CA ASN A 59 11.81 -7.36 10.50
C ASN A 59 12.27 -6.05 9.86
N ILE A 60 11.36 -5.07 9.70
CA ILE A 60 11.66 -3.78 9.06
C ILE A 60 11.54 -2.66 10.10
N LYS A 61 12.62 -1.95 10.33
CA LYS A 61 12.66 -0.85 11.31
C LYS A 61 12.04 0.45 10.80
N GLY A 62 11.90 0.58 9.49
CA GLY A 62 11.50 1.84 8.86
C GLY A 62 12.65 2.85 8.77
N GLY A 63 12.37 4.02 8.22
CA GLY A 63 13.37 5.08 8.05
C GLY A 63 13.03 6.01 6.89
N LYS A 64 14.05 6.44 6.13
CA LYS A 64 13.86 7.25 4.92
C LYS A 64 13.25 6.44 3.78
N GLY A 65 12.54 7.11 2.88
CA GLY A 65 12.04 6.49 1.62
C GLY A 65 13.19 6.04 0.73
N LEU A 66 13.02 4.90 0.08
CA LEU A 66 14.10 4.24 -0.64
C LEU A 66 14.13 4.59 -2.11
N SER A 67 12.99 4.59 -2.78
CA SER A 67 12.90 4.80 -4.24
C SER A 67 13.83 3.88 -5.04
N LEU A 68 13.96 2.64 -4.59
CA LEU A 68 14.78 1.58 -5.20
C LEU A 68 13.92 0.61 -6.00
N ALA A 69 14.55 -0.21 -6.84
CA ALA A 69 13.88 -1.36 -7.43
C ALA A 69 13.44 -2.34 -6.31
N SER A 70 12.37 -3.11 -6.57
CA SER A 70 11.66 -3.84 -5.51
C SER A 70 12.53 -4.82 -4.73
N GLU A 71 13.45 -5.52 -5.39
CA GLU A 71 14.38 -6.43 -4.72
C GLU A 71 15.39 -5.71 -3.84
N GLU A 72 15.98 -4.66 -4.37
CA GLU A 72 16.93 -3.81 -3.65
C GLU A 72 16.26 -3.09 -2.48
N ALA A 73 15.01 -2.67 -2.65
CA ALA A 73 14.19 -2.09 -1.59
C ALA A 73 13.97 -3.11 -0.46
N LEU A 74 13.55 -4.34 -0.79
CA LEU A 74 13.35 -5.40 0.21
C LEU A 74 14.65 -5.71 0.97
N LYS A 75 15.79 -5.85 0.26
CA LYS A 75 17.11 -6.05 0.88
C LYS A 75 17.48 -4.91 1.82
N ALA A 76 17.34 -3.67 1.37
CA ALA A 76 17.63 -2.49 2.17
C ALA A 76 16.78 -2.43 3.44
N MET A 77 15.48 -2.70 3.33
CA MET A 77 14.55 -2.68 4.44
C MET A 77 14.86 -3.76 5.48
N ILE A 78 15.15 -4.99 5.06
CA ILE A 78 15.55 -6.09 5.98
C ILE A 78 16.85 -5.74 6.70
N ASN A 79 17.79 -5.10 6.02
CA ASN A 79 19.07 -4.66 6.60
C ASN A 79 18.95 -3.39 7.48
N GLY A 80 17.74 -2.86 7.67
CA GLY A 80 17.49 -1.67 8.49
C GLY A 80 17.91 -0.34 7.86
N ASN A 81 18.06 -0.29 6.53
CA ASN A 81 18.55 0.88 5.79
C ASN A 81 17.43 1.81 5.28
N GLY A 82 16.24 1.74 5.84
CA GLY A 82 15.13 2.63 5.52
C GLY A 82 13.82 1.91 5.25
N GLY A 83 12.95 2.57 4.51
CA GLY A 83 11.60 2.13 4.19
C GLY A 83 10.53 2.96 4.89
N VAL A 84 9.63 3.53 4.11
CA VAL A 84 8.44 4.27 4.58
C VAL A 84 7.16 3.49 4.23
N CYS A 85 6.01 4.04 4.56
CA CYS A 85 4.72 3.39 4.32
C CYS A 85 4.51 2.96 2.86
N SER A 86 4.94 3.76 1.88
CA SER A 86 4.84 3.41 0.46
C SER A 86 5.77 2.26 0.07
N ASP A 87 7.01 2.22 0.58
CA ASP A 87 7.92 1.10 0.32
C ASP A 87 7.35 -0.20 0.90
N MET A 88 6.79 -0.15 2.12
CA MET A 88 6.14 -1.31 2.75
C MET A 88 4.91 -1.77 1.97
N SER A 89 4.07 -0.84 1.51
CA SER A 89 2.88 -1.15 0.71
C SER A 89 3.24 -1.85 -0.61
N GLN A 90 4.27 -1.38 -1.29
CA GLN A 90 4.72 -1.97 -2.56
C GLN A 90 5.32 -3.37 -2.38
N ILE A 91 6.12 -3.57 -1.33
CA ILE A 91 6.65 -4.90 -0.99
C ILE A 91 5.53 -5.85 -0.60
N PHE A 92 4.57 -5.38 0.19
CA PHE A 92 3.38 -6.16 0.55
C PHE A 92 2.56 -6.59 -0.66
N ASN A 93 2.41 -5.71 -1.67
CA ASN A 93 1.76 -6.06 -2.93
C ASN A 93 2.42 -7.30 -3.59
N ASN A 94 3.75 -7.35 -3.65
CA ASN A 94 4.46 -8.49 -4.23
C ASN A 94 4.22 -9.79 -3.44
N PHE A 95 4.27 -9.72 -2.10
CA PHE A 95 3.95 -10.89 -1.26
C PHE A 95 2.50 -11.36 -1.44
N CYS A 96 1.55 -10.45 -1.56
CA CYS A 96 0.16 -10.80 -1.85
C CYS A 96 0.03 -11.51 -3.21
N VAL A 97 0.66 -10.98 -4.25
CA VAL A 97 0.61 -11.57 -5.61
C VAL A 97 1.18 -12.98 -5.64
N ILE A 98 2.32 -13.25 -5.01
CA ILE A 98 2.89 -14.62 -4.98
C ILE A 98 2.05 -15.61 -4.18
N ASN A 99 1.20 -15.12 -3.28
CA ASN A 99 0.26 -15.91 -2.48
C ASN A 99 -1.17 -15.98 -3.03
N ASP A 100 -1.41 -15.51 -4.28
CA ASP A 100 -2.72 -15.47 -4.94
C ASP A 100 -3.78 -14.63 -4.21
N ILE A 101 -3.33 -13.63 -3.45
CA ILE A 101 -4.19 -12.67 -2.78
C ILE A 101 -4.36 -11.45 -3.69
N LYS A 102 -5.58 -11.13 -4.08
CA LYS A 102 -5.87 -9.86 -4.75
C LYS A 102 -5.55 -8.70 -3.80
N VAL A 103 -4.77 -7.74 -4.24
CA VAL A 103 -4.34 -6.60 -3.44
C VAL A 103 -4.43 -5.33 -4.25
N ARG A 104 -4.72 -4.20 -3.60
CA ARG A 104 -4.64 -2.87 -4.19
C ARG A 104 -4.01 -1.89 -3.21
N GLU A 105 -3.34 -0.87 -3.74
CA GLU A 105 -2.63 0.13 -2.96
C GLU A 105 -3.40 1.45 -3.00
N TRP A 106 -3.49 2.07 -1.83
CA TRP A 106 -4.10 3.36 -1.62
C TRP A 106 -3.09 4.36 -1.07
N GLY A 107 -3.15 5.58 -1.58
CA GLY A 107 -2.56 6.72 -0.93
C GLY A 107 -3.63 7.51 -0.19
N ILE A 108 -3.24 8.17 0.90
CA ILE A 108 -4.08 9.09 1.66
C ILE A 108 -3.38 10.44 1.68
N THR A 109 -4.10 11.50 1.36
CA THR A 109 -3.58 12.87 1.38
C THR A 109 -4.57 13.81 2.05
N MET A 110 -4.11 15.00 2.43
CA MET A 110 -5.00 16.05 2.95
C MET A 110 -5.58 16.88 1.81
N ILE A 111 -6.80 17.33 1.96
CA ILE A 111 -7.46 18.27 1.06
C ILE A 111 -7.92 19.51 1.85
N PRO A 112 -7.37 20.71 1.55
CA PRO A 112 -6.27 20.95 0.61
C PRO A 112 -4.97 20.30 1.05
N PHE A 113 -4.02 20.14 0.12
CA PHE A 113 -2.73 19.49 0.39
C PHE A 113 -1.96 20.21 1.50
N ASP A 114 -1.50 19.46 2.50
CA ASP A 114 -0.73 19.99 3.64
C ASP A 114 0.59 19.21 3.78
N LYS A 115 1.71 19.91 3.58
CA LYS A 115 3.06 19.34 3.71
C LYS A 115 3.35 18.80 5.12
N LYS A 116 2.75 19.36 6.16
CA LYS A 116 2.98 18.95 7.55
C LYS A 116 2.56 17.52 7.79
N TYR A 117 1.46 17.09 7.17
CA TYR A 117 0.94 15.72 7.31
C TYR A 117 1.48 14.78 6.24
N GLY A 118 1.99 15.34 5.11
CA GLY A 118 2.49 14.55 4.00
C GLY A 118 1.41 13.67 3.37
N GLY A 119 1.80 12.45 3.00
CA GLY A 119 0.93 11.40 2.51
C GLY A 119 1.13 10.12 3.30
N HIS A 120 0.18 9.19 3.19
CA HIS A 120 0.27 7.86 3.76
C HIS A 120 -0.09 6.83 2.71
N SER A 121 0.55 5.66 2.75
CA SER A 121 0.22 4.52 1.88
C SER A 121 -0.27 3.35 2.71
N THR A 122 -1.31 2.71 2.22
CA THR A 122 -1.94 1.55 2.82
C THR A 122 -2.43 0.60 1.74
N ASN A 123 -2.90 -0.58 2.11
CA ASN A 123 -3.36 -1.59 1.17
C ASN A 123 -4.78 -2.04 1.48
N GLU A 124 -5.45 -2.58 0.48
CA GLU A 124 -6.59 -3.46 0.67
C GLU A 124 -6.31 -4.81 0.05
N ILE A 125 -6.75 -5.86 0.70
CA ILE A 125 -6.79 -7.22 0.14
C ILE A 125 -8.23 -7.64 -0.10
N PHE A 126 -8.47 -8.42 -1.15
CA PHE A 126 -9.76 -9.08 -1.31
C PHE A 126 -9.74 -10.41 -0.58
N SER A 127 -10.47 -10.48 0.52
CA SER A 127 -10.66 -11.70 1.28
C SER A 127 -11.74 -12.54 0.61
N LYS A 128 -11.36 -13.72 0.08
CA LYS A 128 -12.31 -14.65 -0.57
C LYS A 128 -13.31 -15.21 0.42
N GLU A 129 -12.85 -15.48 1.63
CA GLU A 129 -13.66 -16.01 2.73
C GLU A 129 -14.73 -15.04 3.21
N LEU A 130 -14.45 -13.72 3.15
CA LEU A 130 -15.41 -12.66 3.50
C LEU A 130 -16.14 -12.10 2.27
N ASN A 131 -15.70 -12.47 1.06
CA ASN A 131 -16.16 -11.94 -0.21
C ASN A 131 -16.17 -10.40 -0.27
N LYS A 132 -15.13 -9.76 0.27
CA LYS A 132 -15.01 -8.29 0.31
C LYS A 132 -13.56 -7.81 0.34
N TRP A 133 -13.37 -6.54 0.01
CA TRP A 133 -12.13 -5.83 0.25
C TRP A 133 -11.96 -5.51 1.74
N VAL A 134 -10.75 -5.68 2.25
CA VAL A 134 -10.38 -5.41 3.64
C VAL A 134 -9.20 -4.47 3.67
N LEU A 135 -9.35 -3.34 4.35
CA LEU A 135 -8.28 -2.38 4.58
C LEU A 135 -7.27 -2.95 5.58
N ILE A 136 -6.01 -2.98 5.18
CA ILE A 136 -4.88 -3.36 6.03
C ILE A 136 -3.80 -2.30 5.95
N ASP A 137 -3.52 -1.61 7.05
CA ASP A 137 -2.39 -0.71 7.13
C ASP A 137 -1.15 -1.50 7.58
N VAL A 138 -0.34 -1.89 6.61
CA VAL A 138 0.85 -2.71 6.84
C VAL A 138 1.88 -1.99 7.69
N SER A 139 2.07 -0.70 7.47
CA SER A 139 3.07 0.10 8.19
C SER A 139 2.70 0.32 9.66
N LYS A 140 1.42 0.32 9.97
CA LYS A 140 0.88 0.46 11.33
C LYS A 140 0.47 -0.87 11.94
N SER A 141 0.30 -1.93 11.14
CA SER A 141 -0.17 -3.25 11.56
C SER A 141 -1.56 -3.19 12.20
N ILE A 142 -2.48 -2.53 11.50
CA ILE A 142 -3.86 -2.34 11.98
C ILE A 142 -4.89 -2.75 10.95
N LEU A 143 -6.04 -3.15 11.47
CA LEU A 143 -7.30 -3.35 10.76
C LEU A 143 -8.38 -2.46 11.37
N PHE A 144 -9.38 -2.10 10.58
CA PHE A 144 -10.53 -1.31 11.02
C PHE A 144 -11.78 -2.18 11.07
N TYR A 145 -12.70 -1.90 12.02
CA TYR A 145 -13.95 -2.62 12.19
C TYR A 145 -15.02 -1.74 12.86
N TYR A 146 -16.28 -2.05 12.68
CA TYR A 146 -17.35 -1.42 13.45
C TYR A 146 -17.35 -1.91 14.90
N GLU A 147 -17.64 -1.02 15.84
CA GLU A 147 -17.62 -1.30 17.27
C GLU A 147 -18.38 -2.58 17.69
N LYS A 148 -19.51 -2.84 17.02
CA LYS A 148 -20.40 -3.95 17.33
C LYS A 148 -20.20 -5.19 16.46
N LYS A 149 -19.36 -5.12 15.43
CA LYS A 149 -19.10 -6.20 14.48
C LYS A 149 -17.61 -6.48 14.42
N ARG A 150 -17.24 -7.74 14.54
CA ARG A 150 -15.84 -8.18 14.35
C ARG A 150 -15.43 -8.30 12.88
N GLU A 151 -16.26 -7.82 11.97
CA GLU A 151 -15.96 -7.87 10.53
C GLU A 151 -15.07 -6.70 10.14
N PRO A 152 -13.92 -6.96 9.49
CA PRO A 152 -13.02 -5.90 9.09
C PRO A 152 -13.61 -5.06 7.96
N LEU A 153 -13.26 -3.77 7.93
CA LEU A 153 -13.78 -2.78 6.99
C LEU A 153 -12.86 -2.65 5.76
N SER A 154 -13.49 -2.33 4.63
CA SER A 154 -12.80 -1.79 3.46
C SER A 154 -12.42 -0.31 3.70
N LEU A 155 -11.50 0.20 2.90
CA LEU A 155 -11.14 1.62 2.94
C LEU A 155 -12.37 2.50 2.68
N PHE A 156 -13.21 2.11 1.74
CA PHE A 156 -14.41 2.89 1.42
C PHE A 156 -15.40 2.93 2.59
N GLU A 157 -15.61 1.81 3.29
CA GLU A 157 -16.43 1.77 4.51
C GLU A 157 -15.85 2.67 5.61
N VAL A 158 -14.52 2.68 5.79
CA VAL A 158 -13.87 3.58 6.76
C VAL A 158 -14.17 5.05 6.47
N TYR A 159 -14.04 5.49 5.22
CA TYR A 159 -14.25 6.90 4.86
C TYR A 159 -15.72 7.32 4.72
N THR A 160 -16.64 6.37 4.59
CA THR A 160 -18.09 6.66 4.49
C THR A 160 -18.85 6.44 5.79
N SER A 161 -18.25 5.84 6.81
CA SER A 161 -18.90 5.49 8.08
C SER A 161 -19.03 6.64 9.09
N ASN A 162 -18.84 7.89 8.68
CA ASN A 162 -18.85 9.06 9.57
C ASN A 162 -17.96 8.90 10.81
N PHE A 163 -16.82 8.20 10.65
CA PHE A 163 -15.85 7.92 11.72
C PHE A 163 -16.36 7.06 12.88
N SER A 164 -17.47 6.33 12.69
CA SER A 164 -18.03 5.39 13.68
C SER A 164 -17.39 4.00 13.61
N HIS A 165 -16.07 3.95 13.50
CA HIS A 165 -15.32 2.70 13.44
C HIS A 165 -14.15 2.72 14.41
N ASN A 166 -13.71 1.54 14.79
CA ASN A 166 -12.54 1.30 15.61
C ASN A 166 -11.43 0.64 14.80
N TYR A 167 -10.23 0.66 15.33
CA TYR A 167 -9.13 -0.13 14.81
C TYR A 167 -8.59 -1.05 15.90
N TYR A 168 -7.97 -2.15 15.51
CA TYR A 168 -7.14 -2.94 16.37
C TYR A 168 -5.77 -3.19 15.74
N THR A 169 -4.76 -3.29 16.58
CA THR A 169 -3.43 -3.70 16.16
C THR A 169 -3.24 -5.19 16.33
N PHE A 170 -2.61 -5.84 15.37
CA PHE A 170 -2.16 -7.22 15.52
C PHE A 170 -0.69 -7.31 16.00
N LEU A 171 -0.14 -6.19 16.51
CA LEU A 171 1.11 -6.13 17.26
C LEU A 171 0.84 -5.59 18.66
N GLU A 172 1.41 -6.24 19.67
CA GLU A 172 1.35 -5.78 21.07
C GLU A 172 2.28 -4.56 21.30
N LYS A 173 2.11 -3.48 20.55
CA LYS A 173 2.87 -2.23 20.72
C LYS A 173 1.96 -1.03 20.59
N ASN A 174 2.26 0.01 21.40
CA ASN A 174 1.60 1.29 21.28
C ASN A 174 1.76 1.84 19.85
N ILE A 175 0.65 2.22 19.25
CA ILE A 175 0.59 2.84 17.94
C ILE A 175 0.55 4.35 18.16
N ASP A 176 1.13 5.10 17.23
CA ASP A 176 0.99 6.55 17.19
C ASP A 176 -0.46 6.93 16.80
N ASP A 177 -1.31 7.11 17.81
CA ASP A 177 -2.72 7.47 17.64
C ASP A 177 -2.89 8.79 16.87
N VAL A 178 -1.95 9.72 16.99
CA VAL A 178 -2.00 11.02 16.27
C VAL A 178 -1.95 10.80 14.76
N GLN A 179 -1.12 9.89 14.28
CA GLN A 179 -1.05 9.56 12.86
C GLN A 179 -2.32 8.85 12.39
N ILE A 180 -2.89 7.94 13.19
CA ILE A 180 -4.15 7.27 12.86
C ILE A 180 -5.28 8.29 12.79
N GLN A 181 -5.38 9.18 13.77
CA GLN A 181 -6.36 10.27 13.77
C GLN A 181 -6.24 11.15 12.53
N ASN A 182 -5.02 11.50 12.14
CA ASN A 182 -4.80 12.35 10.97
C ASN A 182 -5.20 11.67 9.65
N TYR A 183 -4.87 10.40 9.46
CA TYR A 183 -5.13 9.75 8.18
C TYR A 183 -6.51 9.14 8.04
N TYR A 184 -7.11 8.65 9.12
CA TYR A 184 -8.35 7.86 9.04
C TYR A 184 -9.57 8.53 9.68
N TYR A 185 -9.36 9.49 10.60
CA TYR A 185 -10.45 10.17 11.30
C TYR A 185 -10.53 11.67 10.98
N ASN A 186 -9.58 12.21 10.22
CA ASN A 186 -9.59 13.61 9.82
C ASN A 186 -10.49 13.79 8.59
N LYS A 187 -11.49 14.68 8.68
CA LYS A 187 -12.40 15.01 7.58
C LYS A 187 -11.72 15.59 6.33
N LYS A 188 -10.48 16.07 6.46
CA LYS A 188 -9.66 16.57 5.35
C LYS A 188 -8.84 15.45 4.68
N ALA A 189 -8.76 14.27 5.27
CA ALA A 189 -8.06 13.15 4.67
C ALA A 189 -8.87 12.57 3.51
N SER A 190 -8.23 12.42 2.37
CA SER A 190 -8.83 11.88 1.15
C SER A 190 -8.02 10.73 0.60
N PRO A 191 -8.62 9.56 0.40
CA PRO A 191 -7.97 8.44 -0.21
C PRO A 191 -7.92 8.59 -1.73
N PHE A 192 -6.86 8.08 -2.34
CA PHE A 192 -6.74 7.91 -3.77
C PHE A 192 -6.14 6.55 -4.10
N LEU A 193 -6.70 5.90 -5.12
CA LEU A 193 -6.23 4.58 -5.57
C LEU A 193 -5.02 4.76 -6.48
N ILE A 194 -3.94 4.03 -6.20
CA ILE A 194 -2.78 3.94 -7.07
C ILE A 194 -3.04 2.85 -8.10
N SER A 195 -3.32 3.24 -9.34
CA SER A 195 -3.74 2.32 -10.38
C SER A 195 -2.71 2.14 -11.49
N LYS A 196 -2.70 0.95 -12.10
CA LYS A 196 -1.76 0.56 -13.16
C LYS A 196 -0.29 0.54 -12.70
N TYR A 197 -0.08 0.29 -11.42
CA TYR A 197 1.27 0.12 -10.90
C TYR A 197 1.82 -1.25 -11.32
N ASN A 198 3.02 -1.25 -11.89
CA ASN A 198 3.70 -2.46 -12.32
C ASN A 198 5.16 -2.42 -11.86
N ASN A 199 5.50 -3.20 -10.85
CA ASN A 199 6.85 -3.24 -10.29
C ASN A 199 7.90 -3.57 -11.36
N SER A 200 7.66 -4.50 -12.26
CA SER A 200 8.66 -4.91 -13.25
C SER A 200 9.04 -3.78 -14.22
N ILE A 201 8.12 -2.86 -14.51
CA ILE A 201 8.41 -1.67 -15.30
C ILE A 201 9.32 -0.73 -14.50
N TYR A 202 8.94 -0.42 -13.26
CA TYR A 202 9.73 0.47 -12.39
C TYR A 202 11.12 -0.12 -12.12
N ASP A 203 11.19 -1.40 -11.78
CA ASP A 203 12.44 -2.13 -11.55
C ASP A 203 13.37 -2.05 -12.76
N LYS A 204 12.84 -2.25 -13.98
CA LYS A 204 13.62 -2.15 -15.21
C LYS A 204 14.23 -0.76 -15.40
N TYR A 205 13.43 0.29 -15.23
CA TYR A 205 13.90 1.66 -15.38
C TYR A 205 14.89 2.05 -14.30
N LEU A 206 14.59 1.73 -13.03
CA LEU A 206 15.48 2.01 -11.90
C LEU A 206 16.83 1.29 -12.08
N LYS A 207 16.86 -0.02 -12.31
CA LYS A 207 18.10 -0.78 -12.52
C LYS A 207 18.92 -0.29 -13.72
N SER A 208 18.27 0.20 -14.78
CA SER A 208 18.95 0.64 -15.99
C SER A 208 19.51 2.06 -15.92
N LEU A 209 18.94 2.93 -15.09
CA LEU A 209 19.18 4.37 -15.09
C LEU A 209 19.66 4.95 -13.76
N ASP A 210 19.60 4.19 -12.66
CA ASP A 210 19.89 4.65 -11.29
C ASP A 210 21.29 5.27 -11.17
N THR A 211 22.30 4.70 -11.82
CA THR A 211 23.66 5.24 -11.80
C THR A 211 23.87 6.49 -12.64
N LYS A 212 22.93 6.82 -13.53
CA LYS A 212 23.05 7.89 -14.52
C LYS A 212 22.18 9.10 -14.25
N PHE A 213 21.04 8.89 -13.60
CA PHE A 213 20.02 9.92 -13.40
C PHE A 213 19.43 9.91 -11.99
N PRO A 214 19.11 11.08 -11.44
CA PRO A 214 18.30 11.17 -10.21
C PRO A 214 16.94 10.49 -10.39
N VAL A 215 16.40 9.91 -9.32
CA VAL A 215 15.16 9.12 -9.32
C VAL A 215 13.97 9.89 -9.93
N PHE A 216 13.84 11.19 -9.71
CA PHE A 216 12.75 11.99 -10.28
C PHE A 216 12.82 12.04 -11.82
N VAL A 217 14.02 12.01 -12.41
CA VAL A 217 14.22 11.97 -13.86
C VAL A 217 13.82 10.61 -14.41
N ILE A 218 14.13 9.52 -13.69
CA ILE A 218 13.71 8.16 -14.05
C ILE A 218 12.17 8.08 -14.07
N HIS A 219 11.51 8.58 -13.03
CA HIS A 219 10.04 8.65 -12.99
C HIS A 219 9.46 9.51 -14.12
N PHE A 220 10.14 10.59 -14.51
CA PHE A 220 9.73 11.39 -15.66
C PHE A 220 9.80 10.61 -16.97
N PHE A 221 10.83 9.81 -17.19
CA PHE A 221 10.91 8.93 -18.37
C PHE A 221 9.81 7.86 -18.39
N ILE A 222 9.51 7.26 -17.23
CA ILE A 222 8.40 6.31 -17.10
C ILE A 222 7.07 6.99 -17.46
N TYR A 223 6.87 8.24 -16.99
CA TYR A 223 5.70 9.04 -17.32
C TYR A 223 5.59 9.35 -18.82
N LEU A 224 6.66 9.82 -19.44
CA LEU A 224 6.70 10.11 -20.89
C LEU A 224 6.45 8.85 -21.74
N SER A 225 6.88 7.68 -21.27
CA SER A 225 6.62 6.41 -21.97
C SER A 225 5.17 5.93 -21.82
N GLY A 226 4.32 6.65 -21.10
CA GLY A 226 2.93 6.27 -20.85
C GLY A 226 2.73 5.09 -19.89
N LYS A 227 3.80 4.65 -19.21
CA LYS A 227 3.83 3.47 -18.33
C LYS A 227 3.74 3.82 -16.84
N SER A 228 3.58 5.10 -16.50
CA SER A 228 3.41 5.50 -15.11
C SER A 228 2.04 5.08 -14.55
N TYR A 229 2.01 4.80 -13.27
CA TYR A 229 0.77 4.62 -12.54
C TYR A 229 -0.14 5.87 -12.63
N SER A 230 -1.40 5.70 -12.27
CA SER A 230 -2.39 6.78 -12.21
C SER A 230 -2.97 6.87 -10.81
N TYR A 231 -3.33 8.08 -10.40
CA TYR A 231 -4.11 8.31 -9.19
C TYR A 231 -5.59 8.42 -9.54
N LYS A 232 -6.43 7.64 -8.82
CA LYS A 232 -7.87 7.63 -8.97
C LYS A 232 -8.52 8.07 -7.67
N PHE A 233 -9.34 9.11 -7.74
CA PHE A 233 -10.00 9.71 -6.57
C PHE A 233 -11.47 9.31 -6.55
N PRO A 234 -11.88 8.31 -5.76
CA PRO A 234 -13.25 7.82 -5.73
C PRO A 234 -14.26 8.84 -5.19
N LEU A 235 -13.80 9.73 -4.31
CA LEU A 235 -14.62 10.79 -3.74
C LEU A 235 -14.66 12.07 -4.59
N ASN A 236 -14.07 12.06 -5.78
CA ASN A 236 -13.96 13.20 -6.70
C ASN A 236 -13.25 14.44 -6.14
N ASP A 237 -12.37 14.27 -5.16
CA ASP A 237 -11.75 15.37 -4.40
C ASP A 237 -10.47 15.92 -5.04
N TYR A 238 -9.94 15.30 -6.11
CA TYR A 238 -8.66 15.72 -6.70
C TYR A 238 -8.65 17.19 -7.17
N LYS A 239 -9.81 17.74 -7.56
CA LYS A 239 -9.95 19.13 -8.00
C LYS A 239 -9.74 20.13 -6.86
N ASN A 240 -9.96 19.69 -5.61
CA ASN A 240 -9.85 20.50 -4.41
C ASN A 240 -8.48 20.34 -3.71
N MET A 241 -7.62 19.45 -4.24
CA MET A 241 -6.36 19.08 -3.61
C MET A 241 -5.35 20.24 -3.55
N PHE A 242 -5.42 21.17 -4.49
CA PHE A 242 -4.46 22.28 -4.63
C PHE A 242 -5.10 23.69 -4.47
N ARG A 243 -6.24 23.77 -3.83
CA ARG A 243 -6.90 25.05 -3.51
C ARG A 243 -6.30 25.75 -2.31
#